data_55b2b4cee94df3d28c77ed53a14110fe
#
_entry.id   55b2b4cee94df3d28c77ed53a14110fe
#
_cell.length_a   1.000
_cell.length_b   1.000
_cell.length_c   1.000
_cell.angle_alpha   90.00
_cell.angle_beta   90.00
_cell.angle_gamma   90.00
#
_symmetry.space_group_name_H-M   'P 1'
#
loop_
_entity.id
_entity.type
_entity.pdbx_description
1 polymer ?
#
loop_
_entity_poly.entity_id
_entity_poly.type
_entity_poly.pdbx_seq_one_letter_code
_entity_poly.pdbx_strand_id
1 'polypeptide(L)'
;LSILMLANIKDILIIVNKGQLEQYKKILPNGDNLGIKITYEEQEKPKGLPDAFILGEKFIENKNVALILGDNFFYGQNLSKNLINNSKLNTGAKILLYKVVRPELFGVAKINSRKKVVYIKEKPKKFISDFAITGLYFFDKNVVEYAKTLKPSKRKELEIVDLLNIYKKKNKLNADFLGRGGAWLDTGSIEDFYKTSAFVQAVE
;
A
#
# COMPACT_ATOMS: atom_id res chain seq x y z
N LEU A 1 -0.45 11.30 -2.04
CA LEU A 1 -1.47 12.01 -1.23
C LEU A 1 -2.85 11.90 -1.86
N SER A 2 -3.05 12.23 -3.14
CA SER A 2 -4.36 12.26 -3.82
C SER A 2 -5.21 11.00 -3.57
N ILE A 3 -4.61 9.82 -3.62
CA ILE A 3 -5.31 8.54 -3.39
C ILE A 3 -5.88 8.44 -1.97
N LEU A 4 -5.14 8.90 -0.96
CA LEU A 4 -5.62 8.95 0.42
C LEU A 4 -6.74 9.99 0.58
N MET A 5 -6.61 11.13 -0.07
CA MET A 5 -7.66 12.17 -0.10
C MET A 5 -8.94 11.65 -0.77
N LEU A 6 -8.83 10.94 -1.89
CA LEU A 6 -9.96 10.25 -2.54
C LEU A 6 -10.60 9.19 -1.65
N ALA A 7 -9.85 8.57 -0.73
CA ALA A 7 -10.36 7.66 0.29
C ALA A 7 -10.99 8.39 1.49
N ASN A 8 -11.04 9.73 1.46
CA ASN A 8 -11.48 10.60 2.56
C ASN A 8 -10.61 10.46 3.84
N ILE A 9 -9.34 10.14 3.67
CA ILE A 9 -8.33 10.07 4.75
C ILE A 9 -7.64 11.42 4.81
N LYS A 10 -7.71 12.07 5.96
CA LYS A 10 -7.20 13.44 6.17
C LYS A 10 -5.94 13.50 7.04
N ASP A 11 -5.80 12.57 7.99
CA ASP A 11 -4.59 12.47 8.80
C ASP A 11 -3.59 11.56 8.10
N ILE A 12 -2.43 12.09 7.73
CA ILE A 12 -1.43 11.39 6.91
C ILE A 12 -0.06 11.47 7.59
N LEU A 13 0.57 10.32 7.79
CA LEU A 13 1.95 10.20 8.20
C LEU A 13 2.81 9.91 6.96
N ILE A 14 3.81 10.75 6.74
CA ILE A 14 4.83 10.53 5.70
C ILE A 14 6.11 10.07 6.40
N ILE A 15 6.55 8.86 6.07
CA ILE A 15 7.80 8.30 6.57
C ILE A 15 8.87 8.53 5.50
N VAL A 16 9.94 9.22 5.90
CA VAL A 16 11.05 9.58 5.03
C VAL A 16 12.36 8.95 5.52
N ASN A 17 13.35 8.86 4.65
CA ASN A 17 14.68 8.44 5.09
C ASN A 17 15.36 9.55 5.91
N LYS A 18 16.23 9.16 6.81
CA LYS A 18 17.03 10.07 7.62
C LYS A 18 17.73 11.12 6.77
N GLY A 19 17.60 12.37 7.17
CA GLY A 19 18.18 13.54 6.49
C GLY A 19 17.36 14.09 5.33
N GLN A 20 16.19 13.50 5.01
CA GLN A 20 15.32 13.99 3.94
C GLN A 20 14.15 14.86 4.45
N LEU A 21 13.91 14.89 5.76
CA LEU A 21 12.75 15.53 6.39
C LEU A 21 12.55 16.98 5.95
N GLU A 22 13.60 17.78 6.00
CA GLU A 22 13.51 19.22 5.68
C GLU A 22 13.22 19.47 4.20
N GLN A 23 13.67 18.59 3.30
CA GLN A 23 13.36 18.68 1.87
C GLN A 23 11.88 18.38 1.63
N TYR A 24 11.34 17.34 2.26
CA TYR A 24 9.92 16.99 2.14
C TYR A 24 9.01 18.06 2.74
N LYS A 25 9.34 18.62 3.89
CA LYS A 25 8.57 19.71 4.51
C LYS A 25 8.52 20.99 3.67
N LYS A 26 9.56 21.28 2.88
CA LYS A 26 9.55 22.42 1.93
C LYS A 26 8.56 22.23 0.80
N ILE A 27 8.40 20.99 0.31
CA ILE A 27 7.51 20.68 -0.83
C ILE A 27 6.08 20.43 -0.35
N LEU A 28 5.94 19.72 0.76
CA LEU A 28 4.66 19.33 1.34
C LEU A 28 4.67 19.70 2.84
N PRO A 29 4.35 20.95 3.21
CA PRO A 29 4.40 21.35 4.60
C PRO A 29 3.40 20.59 5.47
N ASN A 30 2.48 21.24 6.12
CA ASN A 30 1.52 20.61 7.04
C ASN A 30 0.23 20.09 6.38
N GLY A 31 0.02 20.40 5.10
CA GLY A 31 -1.14 19.95 4.33
C GLY A 31 -2.39 20.82 4.45
N ASP A 32 -2.35 21.93 5.19
CA ASP A 32 -3.52 22.81 5.40
C ASP A 32 -4.14 23.29 4.08
N ASN A 33 -3.30 23.64 3.11
CA ASN A 33 -3.75 24.08 1.77
C ASN A 33 -4.50 22.98 0.99
N LEU A 34 -4.36 21.73 1.40
CA LEU A 34 -5.01 20.55 0.81
C LEU A 34 -6.19 20.04 1.65
N GLY A 35 -6.48 20.68 2.78
CA GLY A 35 -7.50 20.22 3.73
C GLY A 35 -7.18 18.90 4.42
N ILE A 36 -5.90 18.60 4.59
CA ILE A 36 -5.36 17.41 5.26
C ILE A 36 -4.35 17.82 6.33
N LYS A 37 -4.03 16.90 7.22
CA LYS A 37 -2.96 17.09 8.22
C LYS A 37 -1.82 16.12 7.91
N ILE A 38 -0.64 16.67 7.66
CA ILE A 38 0.57 15.89 7.40
C ILE A 38 1.46 15.89 8.64
N THR A 39 1.83 14.70 9.07
CA THR A 39 2.84 14.45 10.09
C THR A 39 4.01 13.72 9.46
N TYR A 40 5.21 13.89 9.98
CA TYR A 40 6.42 13.27 9.44
C TYR A 40 7.11 12.41 10.50
N GLU A 41 7.70 11.30 10.03
CA GLU A 41 8.59 10.45 10.82
C GLU A 41 9.81 10.09 9.97
N GLU A 42 11.00 10.05 10.59
CA GLU A 42 12.21 9.62 9.91
C GLU A 42 12.54 8.17 10.25
N GLN A 43 12.84 7.37 9.22
CA GLN A 43 13.40 6.04 9.41
C GLN A 43 14.93 6.06 9.27
N GLU A 44 15.61 5.48 10.23
CA GLU A 44 17.09 5.38 10.21
C GLU A 44 17.58 4.55 9.03
N LYS A 45 16.89 3.44 8.72
CA LYS A 45 17.16 2.53 7.60
C LYS A 45 15.87 1.85 7.17
N PRO A 46 15.65 1.64 5.87
CA PRO A 46 14.54 0.84 5.39
C PRO A 46 14.65 -0.60 5.91
N LYS A 47 13.64 -1.05 6.66
CA LYS A 47 13.56 -2.42 7.21
C LYS A 47 12.41 -3.23 6.61
N GLY A 48 11.80 -2.70 5.55
CA GLY A 48 10.64 -3.29 4.88
C GLY A 48 9.32 -2.59 5.25
N LEU A 49 8.29 -2.79 4.45
CA LEU A 49 7.02 -2.06 4.57
C LEU A 49 6.34 -2.19 5.94
N PRO A 50 6.32 -3.37 6.62
CA PRO A 50 5.71 -3.48 7.93
C PRO A 50 6.36 -2.64 9.02
N ASP A 51 7.64 -2.21 8.86
CA ASP A 51 8.30 -1.33 9.80
C ASP A 51 7.61 0.04 9.91
N ALA A 52 6.93 0.47 8.84
CA ALA A 52 6.14 1.70 8.84
C ALA A 52 5.03 1.71 9.91
N PHE A 53 4.44 0.55 10.21
CA PHE A 53 3.43 0.45 11.28
C PHE A 53 4.05 0.52 12.66
N ILE A 54 5.27 0.03 12.83
CA ILE A 54 6.01 0.09 14.10
C ILE A 54 6.45 1.53 14.36
N LEU A 55 7.03 2.20 13.35
CA LEU A 55 7.41 3.61 13.44
C LEU A 55 6.19 4.51 13.65
N GLY A 56 5.10 4.23 12.95
CA GLY A 56 3.86 4.99 13.03
C GLY A 56 2.94 4.63 14.20
N GLU A 57 3.35 3.80 15.16
CA GLU A 57 2.48 3.31 16.24
C GLU A 57 1.78 4.43 17.00
N LYS A 58 2.51 5.49 17.35
CA LYS A 58 1.95 6.65 18.05
C LYS A 58 0.93 7.41 17.19
N PHE A 59 1.16 7.49 15.89
CA PHE A 59 0.24 8.12 14.96
C PHE A 59 -1.02 7.27 14.75
N ILE A 60 -0.88 5.96 14.68
CA ILE A 60 -1.98 5.01 14.45
C ILE A 60 -2.95 4.95 15.64
N GLU A 61 -2.44 5.06 16.89
CA GLU A 61 -3.26 5.14 18.12
C GLU A 61 -4.36 4.07 18.21
N ASN A 62 -4.06 2.82 17.88
CA ASN A 62 -5.06 1.75 17.83
C ASN A 62 -6.24 1.97 16.88
N LYS A 63 -6.11 2.82 15.87
CA LYS A 63 -7.11 3.03 14.80
C LYS A 63 -6.81 2.15 13.59
N ASN A 64 -7.78 2.05 12.70
CA ASN A 64 -7.55 1.46 11.38
C ASN A 64 -6.66 2.39 10.56
N VAL A 65 -5.86 1.80 9.68
CA VAL A 65 -4.86 2.55 8.90
C VAL A 65 -4.82 2.08 7.45
N ALA A 66 -4.57 3.02 6.54
CA ALA A 66 -4.17 2.72 5.17
C ALA A 66 -2.66 2.94 5.00
N LEU A 67 -2.00 2.07 4.26
CA LEU A 67 -0.62 2.25 3.79
C LEU A 67 -0.63 2.37 2.28
N ILE A 68 0.02 3.41 1.77
CA ILE A 68 0.28 3.56 0.33
C ILE A 68 1.77 3.80 0.10
N LEU A 69 2.30 3.17 -0.94
CA LEU A 69 3.68 3.41 -1.40
C LEU A 69 3.74 4.72 -2.19
N GLY A 70 4.79 5.50 -1.97
CA GLY A 70 4.95 6.83 -2.55
C GLY A 70 5.15 6.85 -4.07
N ASP A 71 5.59 5.73 -4.63
CA ASP A 71 5.86 5.49 -6.04
C ASP A 71 4.69 4.83 -6.79
N ASN A 72 3.55 4.62 -6.14
CA ASN A 72 2.40 3.97 -6.75
C ASN A 72 1.36 4.98 -7.23
N PHE A 73 1.02 4.92 -8.50
CA PHE A 73 -0.03 5.69 -9.14
C PHE A 73 -1.25 4.82 -9.42
N PHE A 74 -2.44 5.34 -9.11
CA PHE A 74 -3.72 4.67 -9.34
C PHE A 74 -4.65 5.57 -10.12
N TYR A 75 -5.29 5.01 -11.13
CA TYR A 75 -6.33 5.67 -11.90
C TYR A 75 -7.47 4.69 -12.17
N GLY A 76 -8.70 5.16 -12.28
CA GLY A 76 -9.78 4.27 -12.69
C GLY A 76 -11.17 4.78 -12.36
N GLN A 77 -12.12 4.25 -13.10
CA GLN A 77 -13.53 4.54 -12.90
C GLN A 77 -14.01 4.00 -11.55
N ASN A 78 -14.79 4.80 -10.81
CA ASN A 78 -15.27 4.47 -9.46
C ASN A 78 -14.16 4.26 -8.40
N LEU A 79 -12.92 4.66 -8.67
CA LEU A 79 -11.80 4.49 -7.73
C LEU A 79 -12.12 5.12 -6.38
N SER A 80 -12.57 6.38 -6.34
CA SER A 80 -12.92 7.09 -5.11
C SER A 80 -13.96 6.33 -4.27
N LYS A 81 -15.04 5.84 -4.89
CA LYS A 81 -16.08 5.05 -4.21
C LYS A 81 -15.51 3.78 -3.57
N ASN A 82 -14.66 3.08 -4.30
CA ASN A 82 -14.01 1.86 -3.81
C ASN A 82 -13.04 2.16 -2.66
N LEU A 83 -12.26 3.23 -2.78
CA LEU A 83 -11.33 3.66 -1.73
C LEU A 83 -12.06 4.05 -0.44
N ILE A 84 -13.16 4.82 -0.54
CA ILE A 84 -14.00 5.19 0.62
C ILE A 84 -14.60 3.93 1.28
N ASN A 85 -15.05 2.95 0.50
CA ASN A 85 -15.56 1.70 1.06
C ASN A 85 -14.45 0.88 1.74
N ASN A 86 -13.24 0.92 1.22
CA ASN A 86 -12.10 0.21 1.79
C ASN A 86 -11.58 0.89 3.07
N SER A 87 -11.61 2.23 3.13
CA SER A 87 -11.22 2.97 4.34
C SER A 87 -12.16 2.74 5.53
N LYS A 88 -13.40 2.31 5.28
CA LYS A 88 -14.40 1.94 6.32
C LYS A 88 -14.23 0.50 6.83
N LEU A 89 -13.08 -0.13 6.61
CA LEU A 89 -12.78 -1.46 7.12
C LEU A 89 -12.94 -1.51 8.64
N ASN A 90 -13.79 -2.41 9.15
CA ASN A 90 -13.98 -2.56 10.59
C ASN A 90 -12.97 -3.54 11.21
N THR A 91 -12.63 -4.61 10.51
CA THR A 91 -11.73 -5.65 10.99
C THR A 91 -11.04 -6.35 9.83
N GLY A 92 -9.82 -6.80 10.07
CA GLY A 92 -9.01 -7.53 9.12
C GLY A 92 -8.12 -6.65 8.26
N ALA A 93 -7.77 -7.16 7.09
CA ALA A 93 -7.00 -6.43 6.09
C ALA A 93 -7.66 -6.53 4.72
N LYS A 94 -7.44 -5.50 3.91
CA LYS A 94 -7.88 -5.47 2.52
C LYS A 94 -6.74 -5.02 1.63
N ILE A 95 -6.53 -5.76 0.56
CA ILE A 95 -5.53 -5.48 -0.49
C ILE A 95 -6.22 -5.15 -1.79
N LEU A 96 -5.57 -4.34 -2.60
CA LEU A 96 -6.02 -4.05 -3.97
C LEU A 96 -5.18 -4.87 -4.94
N LEU A 97 -5.84 -5.64 -5.82
CA LEU A 97 -5.22 -6.51 -6.79
C LEU A 97 -5.34 -5.91 -8.20
N TYR A 98 -4.28 -6.06 -8.98
CA TYR A 98 -4.23 -5.67 -10.37
C TYR A 98 -3.60 -6.76 -11.23
N LYS A 99 -4.13 -6.99 -12.44
CA LYS A 99 -3.55 -7.95 -13.38
C LYS A 99 -2.32 -7.37 -14.05
N VAL A 100 -1.23 -8.11 -14.01
CA VAL A 100 0.06 -7.72 -14.59
C VAL A 100 0.59 -8.79 -15.55
N VAL A 101 1.41 -8.36 -16.50
CA VAL A 101 2.08 -9.25 -17.45
C VAL A 101 3.27 -9.97 -16.83
N ARG A 102 3.94 -9.33 -15.85
CA ARG A 102 5.16 -9.82 -15.21
C ARG A 102 4.97 -9.98 -13.70
N PRO A 103 4.18 -10.97 -13.24
CA PRO A 103 3.85 -11.15 -11.83
C PRO A 103 5.06 -11.50 -10.96
N GLU A 104 6.15 -12.03 -11.53
CA GLU A 104 7.38 -12.36 -10.83
C GLU A 104 8.10 -11.15 -10.21
N LEU A 105 7.73 -9.94 -10.61
CA LEU A 105 8.31 -8.69 -10.07
C LEU A 105 7.64 -8.23 -8.77
N PHE A 106 6.48 -8.78 -8.45
CA PHE A 106 5.60 -8.29 -7.38
C PHE A 106 5.25 -9.38 -6.35
N GLY A 107 4.70 -8.97 -5.24
CA GLY A 107 3.89 -9.84 -4.43
C GLY A 107 2.64 -10.27 -5.21
N VAL A 108 2.34 -11.57 -5.28
CA VAL A 108 1.17 -12.06 -6.01
C VAL A 108 0.18 -12.75 -5.10
N ALA A 109 -1.11 -12.66 -5.47
CA ALA A 109 -2.18 -13.34 -4.77
C ALA A 109 -2.91 -14.30 -5.71
N LYS A 110 -3.13 -15.54 -5.26
CA LYS A 110 -4.05 -16.48 -5.89
C LYS A 110 -5.41 -16.39 -5.22
N ILE A 111 -6.44 -16.27 -6.01
CA ILE A 111 -7.83 -16.19 -5.56
C ILE A 111 -8.64 -17.41 -6.00
N ASN A 112 -9.64 -17.79 -5.24
CA ASN A 112 -10.58 -18.85 -5.63
C ASN A 112 -11.80 -18.27 -6.38
N SER A 113 -12.71 -19.15 -6.81
CA SER A 113 -13.95 -18.78 -7.50
C SER A 113 -14.85 -17.81 -6.72
N ARG A 114 -14.73 -17.79 -5.38
CA ARG A 114 -15.45 -16.86 -4.50
C ARG A 114 -14.67 -15.55 -4.25
N LYS A 115 -13.65 -15.26 -5.06
CA LYS A 115 -12.75 -14.10 -4.93
C LYS A 115 -12.01 -13.97 -3.59
N LYS A 116 -11.87 -15.08 -2.84
CA LYS A 116 -11.08 -15.08 -1.60
C LYS A 116 -9.61 -15.37 -1.89
N VAL A 117 -8.72 -14.69 -1.18
CA VAL A 117 -7.28 -14.90 -1.26
C VAL A 117 -6.93 -16.23 -0.59
N VAL A 118 -6.45 -17.18 -1.40
CA VAL A 118 -6.07 -18.53 -0.90
C VAL A 118 -4.56 -18.70 -0.76
N TYR A 119 -3.78 -17.98 -1.54
CA TYR A 119 -2.33 -18.05 -1.48
C TYR A 119 -1.72 -16.70 -1.84
N ILE A 120 -0.63 -16.32 -1.17
CA ILE A 120 0.17 -15.13 -1.46
C ILE A 120 1.66 -15.47 -1.37
N LYS A 121 2.44 -14.87 -2.28
CA LYS A 121 3.88 -15.09 -2.37
C LYS A 121 4.56 -13.83 -2.88
N GLU A 122 5.65 -13.44 -2.21
CA GLU A 122 6.54 -12.38 -2.68
C GLU A 122 7.41 -12.88 -3.83
N LYS A 123 7.44 -12.14 -4.93
CA LYS A 123 8.31 -12.33 -6.10
C LYS A 123 8.53 -13.81 -6.45
N PRO A 124 7.49 -14.52 -6.86
CA PRO A 124 7.55 -15.97 -7.06
C PRO A 124 8.42 -16.32 -8.28
N LYS A 125 9.32 -17.28 -8.12
CA LYS A 125 10.15 -17.79 -9.23
C LYS A 125 9.35 -18.65 -10.24
N LYS A 126 8.20 -19.19 -9.82
CA LYS A 126 7.30 -19.96 -10.67
C LYS A 126 5.96 -19.24 -10.73
N PHE A 127 5.30 -19.28 -11.88
CA PHE A 127 3.98 -18.67 -12.05
C PHE A 127 2.98 -19.22 -11.02
N ILE A 128 2.27 -18.31 -10.36
CA ILE A 128 1.23 -18.61 -9.36
C ILE A 128 -0.10 -17.98 -9.80
N SER A 129 -0.07 -16.72 -10.20
CA SER A 129 -1.22 -15.91 -10.56
C SER A 129 -0.74 -14.66 -11.30
N ASP A 130 -1.58 -14.09 -12.14
CA ASP A 130 -1.39 -12.79 -12.77
C ASP A 130 -1.85 -11.60 -11.90
N PHE A 131 -2.38 -11.86 -10.71
CA PHE A 131 -2.80 -10.82 -9.79
C PHE A 131 -1.65 -10.36 -8.89
N ALA A 132 -1.08 -9.20 -9.21
CA ALA A 132 -0.15 -8.50 -8.33
C ALA A 132 -0.91 -7.82 -7.17
N ILE A 133 -0.29 -7.82 -6.00
CA ILE A 133 -0.71 -7.02 -4.86
C ILE A 133 -0.12 -5.63 -5.07
N THR A 134 -0.98 -4.63 -5.22
CA THR A 134 -0.54 -3.24 -5.41
C THR A 134 0.04 -2.65 -4.12
N GLY A 135 0.65 -1.48 -4.20
CA GLY A 135 1.18 -0.78 -3.03
C GLY A 135 0.13 -0.01 -2.22
N LEU A 136 -1.12 -0.47 -2.17
CA LEU A 136 -2.20 0.13 -1.38
C LEU A 136 -2.89 -0.91 -0.52
N TYR A 137 -2.89 -0.68 0.78
CA TYR A 137 -3.33 -1.61 1.81
C TYR A 137 -4.22 -0.90 2.82
N PHE A 138 -5.22 -1.62 3.35
CA PHE A 138 -6.05 -1.18 4.47
C PHE A 138 -6.00 -2.23 5.57
N PHE A 139 -5.78 -1.79 6.80
CA PHE A 139 -5.63 -2.68 7.94
C PHE A 139 -6.48 -2.22 9.12
N ASP A 140 -6.93 -3.18 9.92
CA ASP A 140 -7.52 -2.89 11.22
C ASP A 140 -6.44 -2.52 12.26
N LYS A 141 -6.87 -2.07 13.42
CA LYS A 141 -6.04 -1.63 14.53
C LYS A 141 -4.98 -2.64 15.01
N ASN A 142 -5.12 -3.93 14.68
CA ASN A 142 -4.18 -4.97 15.13
C ASN A 142 -2.89 -5.00 14.30
N VAL A 143 -2.78 -4.21 13.26
CA VAL A 143 -1.66 -4.24 12.32
C VAL A 143 -0.30 -4.00 12.99
N VAL A 144 -0.24 -3.08 13.95
CA VAL A 144 1.00 -2.76 14.68
C VAL A 144 1.48 -3.98 15.47
N GLU A 145 0.58 -4.61 16.21
CA GLU A 145 0.86 -5.83 16.96
C GLU A 145 1.39 -6.94 16.07
N TYR A 146 0.72 -7.18 14.93
CA TYR A 146 1.15 -8.21 14.00
C TYR A 146 2.49 -7.86 13.33
N ALA A 147 2.74 -6.60 12.99
CA ALA A 147 4.01 -6.16 12.44
C ALA A 147 5.18 -6.42 13.41
N LYS A 148 4.99 -6.18 14.71
CA LYS A 148 5.99 -6.45 15.76
C LYS A 148 6.34 -7.95 15.91
N THR A 149 5.46 -8.87 15.48
CA THR A 149 5.75 -10.32 15.54
C THR A 149 6.53 -10.84 14.34
N LEU A 150 6.70 -10.05 13.29
CA LEU A 150 7.41 -10.46 12.09
C LEU A 150 8.90 -10.63 12.33
N LYS A 151 9.49 -11.55 11.59
CA LYS A 151 10.94 -11.75 11.52
C LYS A 151 11.46 -11.32 10.17
N PRO A 152 12.64 -10.69 10.12
CA PRO A 152 13.25 -10.33 8.85
C PRO A 152 13.44 -11.54 7.93
N SER A 153 13.17 -11.36 6.66
CA SER A 153 13.40 -12.36 5.61
C SER A 153 14.89 -12.55 5.32
N LYS A 154 15.21 -13.40 4.34
CA LYS A 154 16.58 -13.54 3.82
C LYS A 154 17.15 -12.23 3.27
N ARG A 155 16.29 -11.27 2.87
CA ARG A 155 16.66 -9.92 2.43
C ARG A 155 16.93 -8.96 3.60
N LYS A 156 16.82 -9.43 4.85
CA LYS A 156 16.92 -8.65 6.08
C LYS A 156 15.82 -7.58 6.22
N GLU A 157 14.67 -7.79 5.57
CA GLU A 157 13.51 -6.91 5.57
C GLU A 157 12.29 -7.62 6.14
N LEU A 158 11.41 -6.87 6.79
CA LEU A 158 10.06 -7.31 7.14
C LEU A 158 9.20 -7.31 5.87
N GLU A 159 8.63 -8.46 5.53
CA GLU A 159 7.88 -8.61 4.29
C GLU A 159 6.39 -8.31 4.52
N ILE A 160 5.82 -7.46 3.67
CA ILE A 160 4.38 -7.17 3.74
C ILE A 160 3.54 -8.43 3.48
N VAL A 161 4.03 -9.34 2.66
CA VAL A 161 3.39 -10.62 2.37
C VAL A 161 3.29 -11.50 3.63
N ASP A 162 4.27 -11.44 4.54
CA ASP A 162 4.22 -12.17 5.80
C ASP A 162 3.16 -11.58 6.74
N LEU A 163 3.05 -10.26 6.81
CA LEU A 163 1.98 -9.58 7.53
C LEU A 163 0.59 -9.98 6.98
N LEU A 164 0.42 -9.96 5.67
CA LEU A 164 -0.82 -10.38 5.01
C LEU A 164 -1.14 -11.87 5.26
N ASN A 165 -0.12 -12.73 5.35
CA ASN A 165 -0.30 -14.15 5.70
C ASN A 165 -0.85 -14.34 7.12
N ILE A 166 -0.53 -13.47 8.08
CA ILE A 166 -1.14 -13.50 9.42
C ILE A 166 -2.65 -13.27 9.29
N TYR A 167 -3.06 -12.23 8.56
CA TYR A 167 -4.49 -11.93 8.32
C TYR A 167 -5.19 -13.06 7.55
N LYS A 168 -4.52 -13.64 6.55
CA LYS A 168 -5.05 -14.76 5.78
C LYS A 168 -5.29 -15.99 6.66
N LYS A 169 -4.33 -16.36 7.51
CA LYS A 169 -4.48 -17.48 8.47
C LYS A 169 -5.66 -17.29 9.43
N LYS A 170 -5.96 -16.06 9.77
CA LYS A 170 -7.11 -15.69 10.62
C LYS A 170 -8.43 -15.54 9.82
N ASN A 171 -8.45 -15.86 8.52
CA ASN A 171 -9.60 -15.64 7.62
C ASN A 171 -10.08 -14.17 7.59
N LYS A 172 -9.18 -13.22 7.81
CA LYS A 172 -9.44 -11.77 7.86
C LYS A 172 -8.78 -10.98 6.73
N LEU A 173 -8.30 -11.64 5.67
CA LEU A 173 -7.76 -11.00 4.49
C LEU A 173 -8.77 -11.00 3.36
N ASN A 174 -9.15 -9.80 2.90
CA ASN A 174 -10.01 -9.58 1.75
C ASN A 174 -9.23 -8.91 0.61
N ALA A 175 -9.73 -9.06 -0.60
CA ALA A 175 -9.16 -8.42 -1.79
C ALA A 175 -10.24 -7.71 -2.59
N ASP A 176 -9.90 -6.50 -3.05
CA ASP A 176 -10.63 -5.81 -4.11
C ASP A 176 -9.80 -5.80 -5.38
N PHE A 177 -10.44 -5.50 -6.50
CA PHE A 177 -9.81 -5.54 -7.81
C PHE A 177 -9.89 -4.16 -8.45
N LEU A 178 -8.78 -3.69 -8.97
CA LEU A 178 -8.80 -2.58 -9.89
C LEU A 178 -9.38 -3.09 -11.23
N GLY A 179 -10.58 -2.63 -11.55
CA GLY A 179 -11.38 -3.14 -12.68
C GLY A 179 -10.83 -2.73 -14.04
N ARG A 180 -11.54 -3.16 -15.10
CA ARG A 180 -11.25 -2.72 -16.49
C ARG A 180 -11.32 -1.20 -16.58
N GLY A 181 -10.40 -0.59 -17.34
CA GLY A 181 -10.26 0.87 -17.42
C GLY A 181 -9.54 1.49 -16.22
N GLY A 182 -9.15 0.69 -15.22
CA GLY A 182 -8.24 1.12 -14.18
C GLY A 182 -6.78 0.90 -14.56
N ALA A 183 -5.90 1.73 -14.08
CA ALA A 183 -4.45 1.61 -14.20
C ALA A 183 -3.81 1.64 -12.80
N TRP A 184 -2.86 0.75 -12.60
CA TRP A 184 -1.90 0.80 -11.51
C TRP A 184 -0.50 0.83 -12.13
N LEU A 185 0.24 1.85 -11.79
CA LEU A 185 1.59 2.07 -12.29
C LEU A 185 2.53 2.23 -11.09
N ASP A 186 3.62 1.47 -11.13
CA ASP A 186 4.71 1.55 -10.16
C ASP A 186 5.82 2.41 -10.79
N THR A 187 6.17 3.53 -10.15
CA THR A 187 7.16 4.47 -10.66
C THR A 187 8.56 4.23 -10.08
N GLY A 188 8.83 3.01 -9.62
CA GLY A 188 10.08 2.63 -8.99
C GLY A 188 11.32 2.63 -9.91
N SER A 189 11.13 2.76 -11.24
CA SER A 189 12.22 2.96 -12.21
C SER A 189 12.03 4.23 -13.01
N ILE A 190 13.13 4.77 -13.57
CA ILE A 190 13.07 5.94 -14.45
C ILE A 190 12.17 5.66 -15.66
N GLU A 191 12.27 4.48 -16.25
CA GLU A 191 11.43 4.08 -17.39
C GLU A 191 9.94 4.07 -17.03
N ASP A 192 9.58 3.50 -15.89
CA ASP A 192 8.19 3.43 -15.44
C ASP A 192 7.67 4.81 -15.02
N PHE A 193 8.53 5.69 -14.50
CA PHE A 193 8.19 7.08 -14.25
C PHE A 193 7.80 7.82 -15.54
N TYR A 194 8.56 7.66 -16.63
CA TYR A 194 8.22 8.23 -17.94
C TYR A 194 6.90 7.67 -18.49
N LYS A 195 6.70 6.35 -18.40
CA LYS A 195 5.43 5.72 -18.82
C LYS A 195 4.25 6.27 -18.05
N THR A 196 4.40 6.44 -16.74
CA THR A 196 3.36 7.00 -15.89
C THR A 196 3.07 8.45 -16.25
N SER A 197 4.10 9.27 -16.49
CA SER A 197 3.93 10.68 -16.90
C SER A 197 3.19 10.79 -18.23
N ALA A 198 3.54 9.95 -19.22
CA ALA A 198 2.83 9.90 -20.50
C ALA A 198 1.38 9.46 -20.35
N PHE A 199 1.11 8.49 -19.46
CA PHE A 199 -0.26 8.07 -19.15
C PHE A 199 -1.08 9.20 -18.53
N VAL A 200 -0.53 9.91 -17.54
CA VAL A 200 -1.19 11.06 -16.91
C VAL A 200 -1.52 12.12 -17.95
N GLN A 201 -0.56 12.50 -18.80
CA GLN A 201 -0.77 13.44 -19.88
C GLN A 201 -1.91 13.03 -20.85
N ALA A 202 -2.09 11.73 -21.07
CA ALA A 202 -3.10 11.22 -22.00
C ALA A 202 -4.52 11.16 -21.41
N VAL A 203 -4.66 11.18 -20.07
CA VAL A 203 -5.97 11.07 -19.38
C VAL A 203 -6.44 12.38 -18.75
N GLU A 204 -5.60 13.42 -18.67
CA GLU A 204 -5.92 14.79 -18.29
C GLU A 204 -6.24 15.66 -19.53
#